data_818466ce8ee772dab49b780c47a21263
#
_entry.id   818466ce8ee772dab49b780c47a21263
#
_cell.length_a   1.000
_cell.length_b   1.000
_cell.length_c   1.000
_cell.angle_alpha   90.00
_cell.angle_beta   90.00
_cell.angle_gamma   90.00
#
_symmetry.space_group_name_H-M   'P 1'
#
loop_
_entity.id
_entity.type
_entity.pdbx_description
1 polymer ?
#
loop_
_entity_poly.entity_id
_entity_poly.type
_entity_poly.pdbx_seq_one_letter_code
_entity_poly.pdbx_strand_id
1 'polypeptide(L)'
;MSSKPVALILGSGPRIGAAVAKQFADTGYSVAIASRKATESNAAEGYLSIKADFANPSSILTVFDAVKAEFGSAPSVVVYNAAALTPPAGDNLFSIPVESLTADLNTNTVSVYAAAQQAVKGWETLTKDVKKVFIYTGNKQNTEIGPMLLTVTLGIGKSASAYLIGAADKHYSNFGYR
;
A
#
# COMPACT_ATOMS: atom_id res chain seq x y z
N MET A 1 -1.03 27.94 -11.44
CA MET A 1 0.14 27.05 -11.25
C MET A 1 -0.40 25.62 -11.13
N SER A 2 0.12 24.69 -11.92
CA SER A 2 -0.28 23.26 -11.78
C SER A 2 0.15 22.79 -10.39
N SER A 3 -0.78 22.22 -9.60
CA SER A 3 -0.43 21.61 -8.31
C SER A 3 0.53 20.44 -8.54
N LYS A 4 1.50 20.25 -7.66
CA LYS A 4 2.41 19.10 -7.72
C LYS A 4 1.60 17.79 -7.67
N PRO A 5 1.96 16.76 -8.43
CA PRO A 5 1.33 15.46 -8.29
C PRO A 5 1.60 14.87 -6.90
N VAL A 6 0.70 14.06 -6.39
CA VAL A 6 0.77 13.48 -5.05
C VAL A 6 1.11 12.00 -5.13
N ALA A 7 2.11 11.57 -4.34
CA ALA A 7 2.44 10.16 -4.11
C ALA A 7 2.12 9.76 -2.67
N LEU A 8 1.39 8.67 -2.50
CA LEU A 8 1.04 8.08 -1.20
C LEU A 8 1.73 6.74 -1.03
N ILE A 9 2.54 6.61 0.03
CA ILE A 9 3.25 5.38 0.36
C ILE A 9 2.62 4.73 1.61
N LEU A 10 1.93 3.61 1.41
CA LEU A 10 1.30 2.80 2.44
C LEU A 10 2.27 1.73 2.92
N GLY A 11 2.82 1.86 4.11
CA GLY A 11 3.88 1.01 4.65
C GLY A 11 5.26 1.65 4.54
N SER A 12 5.42 2.82 5.11
CA SER A 12 6.66 3.57 5.14
C SER A 12 7.61 3.05 6.23
N GLY A 13 8.20 1.87 5.99
CA GLY A 13 9.30 1.37 6.82
C GLY A 13 10.65 2.00 6.45
N PRO A 14 11.69 1.85 7.31
CA PRO A 14 12.96 2.58 7.18
C PRO A 14 13.84 2.15 5.99
N ARG A 15 13.45 1.12 5.26
CA ARG A 15 14.17 0.61 4.09
C ARG A 15 13.46 1.00 2.79
N ILE A 16 12.62 0.12 2.27
CA ILE A 16 11.93 0.32 0.97
C ILE A 16 11.02 1.56 1.01
N GLY A 17 10.16 1.67 2.02
CA GLY A 17 9.20 2.77 2.09
C GLY A 17 9.86 4.15 2.15
N ALA A 18 10.92 4.30 2.93
CA ALA A 18 11.68 5.56 3.02
C ALA A 18 12.40 5.89 1.70
N ALA A 19 13.04 4.89 1.06
CA ALA A 19 13.71 5.10 -0.22
C ALA A 19 12.73 5.50 -1.33
N VAL A 20 11.56 4.88 -1.38
CA VAL A 20 10.49 5.20 -2.34
C VAL A 20 9.94 6.61 -2.09
N ALA A 21 9.68 6.98 -0.84
CA ALA A 21 9.22 8.33 -0.48
C ALA A 21 10.23 9.39 -0.95
N LYS A 22 11.51 9.18 -0.63
CA LYS A 22 12.59 10.08 -1.09
C LYS A 22 12.63 10.19 -2.61
N GLN A 23 12.57 9.10 -3.35
CA GLN A 23 12.63 9.11 -4.81
C GLN A 23 11.46 9.91 -5.42
N PHE A 24 10.24 9.77 -4.89
CA PHE A 24 9.11 10.58 -5.35
C PHE A 24 9.28 12.07 -5.01
N ALA A 25 9.78 12.40 -3.83
CA ALA A 25 10.08 13.79 -3.46
C ALA A 25 11.13 14.41 -4.38
N ASP A 26 12.24 13.72 -4.64
CA ASP A 26 13.32 14.17 -5.54
C ASP A 26 12.83 14.37 -6.98
N THR A 27 11.76 13.69 -7.40
CA THR A 27 11.14 13.84 -8.73
C THR A 27 10.00 14.86 -8.75
N GLY A 28 9.78 15.61 -7.67
CA GLY A 28 8.88 16.75 -7.63
C GLY A 28 7.45 16.43 -7.17
N TYR A 29 7.19 15.25 -6.62
CA TYR A 29 5.90 14.93 -6.01
C TYR A 29 5.74 15.55 -4.62
N SER A 30 4.53 15.93 -4.24
CA SER A 30 4.14 16.04 -2.84
C SER A 30 3.97 14.62 -2.27
N VAL A 31 4.59 14.34 -1.12
CA VAL A 31 4.66 12.96 -0.59
C VAL A 31 3.86 12.84 0.70
N ALA A 32 2.99 11.85 0.76
CA ALA A 32 2.36 11.35 1.98
C ALA A 32 2.86 9.93 2.29
N ILE A 33 3.10 9.67 3.55
CA ILE A 33 3.51 8.36 4.05
C ILE A 33 2.60 7.91 5.17
N ALA A 34 2.25 6.64 5.19
CA ALA A 34 1.41 6.08 6.24
C ALA A 34 2.03 4.81 6.83
N SER A 35 2.08 4.73 8.15
CA SER A 35 2.58 3.57 8.89
C SER A 35 2.08 3.58 10.34
N ARG A 36 2.26 2.47 11.04
CA ARG A 36 1.95 2.36 12.47
C ARG A 36 2.79 3.31 13.33
N LYS A 37 3.99 3.63 12.86
CA LYS A 37 4.94 4.56 13.50
C LYS A 37 5.06 5.81 12.63
N ALA A 38 4.08 6.69 12.71
CA ALA A 38 4.25 8.04 12.19
C ALA A 38 5.26 8.76 13.10
N THR A 39 6.35 9.27 12.55
CA THR A 39 7.40 9.95 13.30
C THR A 39 7.51 11.41 12.89
N GLU A 40 7.83 12.27 13.83
CA GLU A 40 8.10 13.70 13.57
C GLU A 40 9.30 13.89 12.60
N SER A 41 10.25 12.95 12.56
CA SER A 41 11.37 12.99 11.62
C SER A 41 10.93 12.98 10.15
N ASN A 42 9.82 12.32 9.83
CA ASN A 42 9.28 12.31 8.48
C ASN A 42 8.65 13.66 8.10
N ALA A 43 8.10 14.39 9.06
CA ALA A 43 7.62 15.75 8.85
C ALA A 43 8.79 16.71 8.60
N ALA A 44 9.96 16.48 9.21
CA ALA A 44 11.18 17.24 8.96
C ALA A 44 11.71 17.10 7.50
N GLU A 45 11.37 16.00 6.83
CA GLU A 45 11.65 15.79 5.40
C GLU A 45 10.59 16.44 4.48
N GLY A 46 9.57 17.10 5.04
CA GLY A 46 8.49 17.73 4.29
C GLY A 46 7.40 16.77 3.81
N TYR A 47 7.31 15.57 4.38
CA TYR A 47 6.26 14.60 4.05
C TYR A 47 5.06 14.75 4.98
N LEU A 48 3.85 14.54 4.44
CA LEU A 48 2.68 14.31 5.27
C LEU A 48 2.80 12.92 5.93
N SER A 49 2.96 12.87 7.25
CA SER A 49 3.10 11.61 7.99
C SER A 49 1.80 11.26 8.70
N ILE A 50 1.23 10.08 8.35
CA ILE A 50 -0.08 9.62 8.83
C ILE A 50 0.09 8.33 9.62
N LYS A 51 -0.44 8.30 10.86
CA LYS A 51 -0.49 7.07 11.64
C LYS A 51 -1.64 6.20 11.16
N ALA A 52 -1.34 4.96 10.73
CA ALA A 52 -2.34 4.00 10.27
C ALA A 52 -1.90 2.56 10.54
N ASP A 53 -2.85 1.71 10.91
CA ASP A 53 -2.65 0.26 11.04
C ASP A 53 -3.49 -0.46 9.99
N PHE A 54 -2.82 -1.10 9.05
CA PHE A 54 -3.47 -1.79 7.93
C PHE A 54 -4.03 -3.17 8.29
N ALA A 55 -3.82 -3.67 9.51
CA ALA A 55 -4.62 -4.76 10.06
C ALA A 55 -6.09 -4.34 10.27
N ASN A 56 -6.35 -3.02 10.31
CA ASN A 56 -7.67 -2.42 10.24
C ASN A 56 -7.90 -1.76 8.87
N PRO A 57 -8.58 -2.41 7.92
CA PRO A 57 -8.79 -1.89 6.56
C PRO A 57 -9.52 -0.54 6.50
N SER A 58 -10.34 -0.19 7.51
CA SER A 58 -11.03 1.11 7.56
C SER A 58 -10.06 2.29 7.70
N SER A 59 -8.84 2.05 8.21
CA SER A 59 -7.79 3.07 8.30
C SER A 59 -7.36 3.60 6.93
N ILE A 60 -7.56 2.84 5.87
CA ILE A 60 -7.23 3.24 4.49
C ILE A 60 -8.04 4.49 4.09
N LEU A 61 -9.35 4.50 4.34
CA LEU A 61 -10.19 5.66 4.02
C LEU A 61 -9.68 6.92 4.74
N THR A 62 -9.39 6.83 6.04
CA THR A 62 -8.85 7.94 6.83
C THR A 62 -7.54 8.48 6.26
N VAL A 63 -6.66 7.60 5.76
CA VAL A 63 -5.40 8.01 5.13
C VAL A 63 -5.66 8.80 3.84
N PHE A 64 -6.55 8.32 2.96
CA PHE A 64 -6.87 9.02 1.71
C PHE A 64 -7.55 10.36 1.97
N ASP A 65 -8.43 10.44 2.96
CA ASP A 65 -9.09 11.70 3.36
C ASP A 65 -8.07 12.72 3.89
N ALA A 66 -7.10 12.28 4.71
CA ALA A 66 -6.03 13.14 5.20
C ALA A 66 -5.14 13.67 4.06
N VAL A 67 -4.79 12.82 3.09
CA VAL A 67 -4.03 13.23 1.90
C VAL A 67 -4.78 14.27 1.10
N LYS A 68 -6.08 14.06 0.87
CA LYS A 68 -6.92 15.00 0.13
C LYS A 68 -7.09 16.33 0.88
N ALA A 69 -7.21 16.29 2.19
CA ALA A 69 -7.33 17.49 3.03
C ALA A 69 -6.05 18.34 2.98
N GLU A 70 -4.88 17.71 3.05
CA GLU A 70 -3.58 18.40 3.04
C GLU A 70 -3.22 18.98 1.67
N PHE A 71 -3.35 18.17 0.60
CA PHE A 71 -2.86 18.55 -0.72
C PHE A 71 -3.96 19.09 -1.66
N GLY A 72 -5.22 19.06 -1.24
CA GLY A 72 -6.36 19.46 -2.08
C GLY A 72 -6.61 18.53 -3.27
N SER A 73 -5.93 17.40 -3.36
CA SER A 73 -5.96 16.47 -4.49
C SER A 73 -5.85 15.02 -4.05
N ALA A 74 -6.41 14.10 -4.83
CA ALA A 74 -6.17 12.68 -4.64
C ALA A 74 -4.73 12.30 -5.03
N PRO A 75 -4.13 11.26 -4.41
CA PRO A 75 -2.83 10.76 -4.83
C PRO A 75 -2.92 10.16 -6.24
N SER A 76 -2.06 10.64 -7.12
CA SER A 76 -1.94 10.11 -8.49
C SER A 76 -1.12 8.82 -8.53
N VAL A 77 -0.21 8.67 -7.57
CA VAL A 77 0.57 7.44 -7.36
C VAL A 77 0.29 6.91 -5.95
N VAL A 78 -0.03 5.62 -5.88
CA VAL A 78 -0.19 4.90 -4.61
C VAL A 78 0.78 3.71 -4.60
N VAL A 79 1.63 3.66 -3.59
CA VAL A 79 2.55 2.54 -3.37
C VAL A 79 2.12 1.77 -2.13
N TYR A 80 1.70 0.53 -2.29
CA TYR A 80 1.36 -0.35 -1.18
C TYR A 80 2.54 -1.27 -0.85
N ASN A 81 3.25 -0.97 0.23
CA ASN A 81 4.45 -1.67 0.68
C ASN A 81 4.29 -2.33 2.07
N ALA A 82 3.15 -2.14 2.72
CA ALA A 82 2.89 -2.79 4.00
C ALA A 82 2.78 -4.30 3.85
N ALA A 83 3.27 -5.01 4.84
CA ALA A 83 3.14 -6.46 4.94
C ALA A 83 3.11 -6.88 6.41
N ALA A 84 2.44 -8.01 6.67
CA ALA A 84 2.39 -8.67 7.96
C ALA A 84 2.60 -10.17 7.79
N LEU A 85 3.18 -10.80 8.80
CA LEU A 85 3.32 -12.23 8.85
C LEU A 85 3.32 -12.71 10.32
N THR A 86 2.63 -13.80 10.56
CA THR A 86 2.66 -14.55 11.82
C THR A 86 3.27 -15.92 11.55
N PRO A 87 4.41 -16.26 12.16
CA PRO A 87 5.01 -17.58 11.99
C PRO A 87 4.21 -18.65 12.74
N PRO A 88 4.16 -19.88 12.22
CA PRO A 88 3.60 -21.01 12.96
C PRO A 88 4.50 -21.38 14.15
N ALA A 89 3.95 -22.11 15.11
CA ALA A 89 4.69 -22.65 16.23
C ALA A 89 5.35 -23.98 15.82
N GLY A 90 6.69 -24.05 15.93
CA GLY A 90 7.47 -25.23 15.55
C GLY A 90 7.20 -25.64 14.10
N ASP A 91 7.04 -26.95 13.87
CA ASP A 91 6.83 -27.53 12.54
C ASP A 91 5.35 -27.70 12.18
N ASN A 92 4.42 -27.16 12.97
CA ASN A 92 2.99 -27.26 12.72
C ASN A 92 2.45 -26.08 11.91
N LEU A 93 2.31 -26.23 10.63
CA LEU A 93 1.79 -25.22 9.70
C LEU A 93 0.45 -24.61 10.15
N PHE A 94 -0.42 -25.40 10.75
CA PHE A 94 -1.77 -24.98 11.16
C PHE A 94 -1.86 -24.56 12.65
N SER A 95 -0.75 -24.26 13.29
CA SER A 95 -0.72 -23.74 14.65
C SER A 95 -1.03 -22.23 14.76
N ILE A 96 -1.12 -21.54 13.63
CA ILE A 96 -1.41 -20.08 13.61
C ILE A 96 -2.87 -19.85 14.00
N PRO A 97 -3.15 -19.04 15.03
CA PRO A 97 -4.51 -18.68 15.39
C PRO A 97 -5.24 -18.01 14.21
N VAL A 98 -6.52 -18.32 14.04
CA VAL A 98 -7.34 -17.77 12.95
C VAL A 98 -7.38 -16.24 13.00
N GLU A 99 -7.40 -15.66 14.19
CA GLU A 99 -7.37 -14.21 14.40
C GLU A 99 -6.09 -13.58 13.88
N SER A 100 -4.95 -14.25 14.07
CA SER A 100 -3.64 -13.79 13.56
C SER A 100 -3.58 -13.90 12.04
N LEU A 101 -4.06 -15.01 11.47
CA LEU A 101 -4.20 -15.16 10.02
C LEU A 101 -5.10 -14.05 9.44
N THR A 102 -6.22 -13.77 10.09
CA THR A 102 -7.16 -12.72 9.67
C THR A 102 -6.50 -11.35 9.68
N ALA A 103 -5.76 -11.00 10.74
CA ALA A 103 -5.03 -9.73 10.83
C ALA A 103 -3.96 -9.60 9.74
N ASP A 104 -3.22 -10.68 9.46
CA ASP A 104 -2.23 -10.72 8.38
C ASP A 104 -2.89 -10.56 7.00
N LEU A 105 -4.01 -11.23 6.75
CA LEU A 105 -4.77 -11.10 5.51
C LEU A 105 -5.40 -9.72 5.35
N ASN A 106 -5.87 -9.11 6.45
CA ASN A 106 -6.31 -7.73 6.43
C ASN A 106 -5.20 -6.80 5.91
N THR A 107 -3.97 -6.96 6.42
CA THR A 107 -2.83 -6.16 5.97
C THR A 107 -2.43 -6.52 4.53
N ASN A 108 -2.31 -7.81 4.21
CA ASN A 108 -1.69 -8.26 2.98
C ASN A 108 -2.65 -8.28 1.78
N THR A 109 -3.98 -8.24 2.00
CA THR A 109 -5.00 -8.39 0.94
C THR A 109 -6.14 -7.39 1.07
N VAL A 110 -6.87 -7.35 2.19
CA VAL A 110 -8.09 -6.55 2.32
C VAL A 110 -7.76 -5.05 2.24
N SER A 111 -6.71 -4.60 2.93
CA SER A 111 -6.25 -3.21 2.87
C SER A 111 -5.64 -2.86 1.52
N VAL A 112 -5.06 -3.82 0.78
CA VAL A 112 -4.62 -3.60 -0.61
C VAL A 112 -5.82 -3.31 -1.49
N TYR A 113 -6.89 -4.13 -1.38
CA TYR A 113 -8.14 -3.91 -2.10
C TYR A 113 -8.76 -2.54 -1.77
N ALA A 114 -8.87 -2.21 -0.48
CA ALA A 114 -9.40 -0.92 -0.04
C ALA A 114 -8.58 0.26 -0.58
N ALA A 115 -7.25 0.15 -0.60
CA ALA A 115 -6.36 1.17 -1.15
C ALA A 115 -6.53 1.33 -2.67
N ALA A 116 -6.64 0.22 -3.41
CA ALA A 116 -6.91 0.26 -4.85
C ALA A 116 -8.28 0.88 -5.15
N GLN A 117 -9.31 0.55 -4.36
CA GLN A 117 -10.64 1.14 -4.48
C GLN A 117 -10.61 2.66 -4.28
N GLN A 118 -9.93 3.15 -3.24
CA GLN A 118 -9.80 4.58 -2.98
C GLN A 118 -8.94 5.28 -4.05
N ALA A 119 -7.89 4.62 -4.55
CA ALA A 119 -7.08 5.15 -5.64
C ALA A 119 -7.92 5.37 -6.91
N VAL A 120 -8.65 4.36 -7.36
CA VAL A 120 -9.52 4.44 -8.55
C VAL A 120 -10.56 5.56 -8.39
N LYS A 121 -11.27 5.60 -7.25
CA LYS A 121 -12.24 6.65 -6.96
C LYS A 121 -11.61 8.06 -6.97
N GLY A 122 -10.41 8.20 -6.43
CA GLY A 122 -9.67 9.46 -6.45
C GLY A 122 -9.24 9.86 -7.87
N TRP A 123 -8.80 8.90 -8.69
CA TRP A 123 -8.32 9.13 -10.05
C TRP A 123 -9.40 9.62 -11.02
N GLU A 124 -10.66 9.29 -10.75
CA GLU A 124 -11.80 9.84 -11.51
C GLU A 124 -11.90 11.37 -11.40
N THR A 125 -11.35 11.95 -10.32
CA THR A 125 -11.34 13.40 -10.09
C THR A 125 -10.11 14.10 -10.69
N LEU A 126 -9.10 13.34 -11.13
CA LEU A 126 -7.88 13.89 -11.71
C LEU A 126 -8.01 14.07 -13.22
N THR A 127 -7.31 15.07 -13.77
CA THR A 127 -7.27 15.31 -15.21
C THR A 127 -6.63 14.14 -15.98
N LYS A 128 -6.91 14.04 -17.28
CA LYS A 128 -6.49 12.89 -18.09
C LYS A 128 -4.98 12.81 -18.33
N ASP A 129 -4.30 13.94 -18.29
CA ASP A 129 -2.85 14.09 -18.48
C ASP A 129 -2.03 13.62 -17.26
N VAL A 130 -2.66 13.50 -16.09
CA VAL A 130 -2.00 13.00 -14.87
C VAL A 130 -1.84 11.48 -14.95
N LYS A 131 -0.59 11.01 -14.80
CA LYS A 131 -0.30 9.58 -14.69
C LYS A 131 -0.88 9.00 -13.41
N LYS A 132 -1.63 7.91 -13.51
CA LYS A 132 -2.34 7.23 -12.44
C LYS A 132 -1.76 5.84 -12.26
N VAL A 133 -1.08 5.60 -11.13
CA VAL A 133 -0.32 4.37 -10.93
C VAL A 133 -0.56 3.80 -9.53
N PHE A 134 -0.84 2.50 -9.47
CA PHE A 134 -0.86 1.72 -8.23
C PHE A 134 0.28 0.70 -8.25
N ILE A 135 1.21 0.82 -7.31
CA ILE A 135 2.37 -0.07 -7.20
C ILE A 135 2.18 -0.95 -5.96
N TYR A 136 2.12 -2.26 -6.17
CA TYR A 136 2.13 -3.25 -5.10
C TYR A 136 3.50 -3.90 -5.00
N THR A 137 4.13 -3.84 -3.82
CA THR A 137 5.42 -4.50 -3.61
C THR A 137 5.21 -6.00 -3.36
N GLY A 138 5.39 -6.78 -4.41
CA GLY A 138 5.33 -8.22 -4.35
C GLY A 138 6.65 -8.87 -3.91
N ASN A 139 6.66 -10.21 -3.92
CA ASN A 139 7.84 -11.04 -3.78
C ASN A 139 7.61 -12.36 -4.53
N LYS A 140 8.54 -13.33 -4.44
CA LYS A 140 8.40 -14.65 -5.09
C LYS A 140 7.10 -15.38 -4.72
N GLN A 141 6.57 -15.15 -3.52
CA GLN A 141 5.33 -15.78 -3.05
C GLN A 141 4.08 -15.25 -3.75
N ASN A 142 4.20 -14.30 -4.68
CA ASN A 142 3.09 -13.96 -5.58
C ASN A 142 2.67 -15.15 -6.44
N THR A 143 3.63 -16.01 -6.81
CA THR A 143 3.46 -17.10 -7.77
C THR A 143 4.07 -18.44 -7.33
N GLU A 144 4.92 -18.44 -6.31
CA GLU A 144 5.67 -19.62 -5.86
C GLU A 144 5.36 -19.91 -4.39
N ILE A 145 5.28 -21.19 -4.05
CA ILE A 145 5.24 -21.61 -2.65
C ILE A 145 6.65 -21.49 -2.07
N GLY A 146 6.79 -20.65 -1.05
CA GLY A 146 8.08 -20.46 -0.39
C GLY A 146 8.53 -21.71 0.38
N PRO A 147 9.83 -21.99 0.47
CA PRO A 147 10.36 -23.17 1.15
C PRO A 147 10.23 -23.08 2.69
N MET A 148 9.93 -21.91 3.23
CA MET A 148 9.83 -21.68 4.66
C MET A 148 8.39 -21.62 5.13
N LEU A 149 8.01 -22.52 6.04
CA LEU A 149 6.71 -22.50 6.72
C LEU A 149 6.43 -21.17 7.45
N LEU A 150 7.50 -20.50 7.90
CA LEU A 150 7.43 -19.23 8.64
C LEU A 150 6.68 -18.12 7.90
N THR A 151 6.50 -18.21 6.59
CA THR A 151 5.94 -17.13 5.76
C THR A 151 4.58 -17.49 5.14
N VAL A 152 3.89 -18.50 5.66
CA VAL A 152 2.65 -19.00 5.06
C VAL A 152 1.55 -17.92 4.98
N THR A 153 1.30 -17.18 6.05
CA THR A 153 0.28 -16.12 6.05
C THR A 153 0.61 -15.00 5.07
N LEU A 154 1.89 -14.65 4.97
CA LEU A 154 2.39 -13.71 3.98
C LEU A 154 2.19 -14.23 2.56
N GLY A 155 2.52 -15.50 2.30
CA GLY A 155 2.39 -16.13 0.98
C GLY A 155 0.94 -16.16 0.50
N ILE A 156 -0.01 -16.55 1.35
CA ILE A 156 -1.44 -16.51 1.04
C ILE A 156 -1.84 -15.09 0.62
N GLY A 157 -1.48 -14.08 1.41
CA GLY A 157 -1.84 -12.69 1.11
C GLY A 157 -1.15 -12.14 -0.14
N LYS A 158 0.13 -12.50 -0.38
CA LYS A 158 0.89 -12.07 -1.57
C LYS A 158 0.31 -12.67 -2.85
N SER A 159 -0.07 -13.95 -2.85
CA SER A 159 -0.72 -14.60 -3.98
C SER A 159 -2.09 -13.99 -4.28
N ALA A 160 -2.91 -13.75 -3.24
CA ALA A 160 -4.21 -13.13 -3.39
C ALA A 160 -4.10 -11.70 -3.97
N SER A 161 -3.17 -10.90 -3.46
CA SER A 161 -2.96 -9.53 -3.96
C SER A 161 -2.33 -9.49 -5.34
N ALA A 162 -1.47 -10.44 -5.70
CA ALA A 162 -0.94 -10.54 -7.07
C ALA A 162 -2.08 -10.81 -8.07
N TYR A 163 -3.01 -11.71 -7.73
CA TYR A 163 -4.20 -11.95 -8.55
C TYR A 163 -5.07 -10.68 -8.67
N LEU A 164 -5.32 -9.99 -7.55
CA LEU A 164 -6.09 -8.75 -7.53
C LEU A 164 -5.48 -7.69 -8.46
N ILE A 165 -4.17 -7.45 -8.37
CA ILE A 165 -3.48 -6.45 -9.18
C ILE A 165 -3.49 -6.83 -10.65
N GLY A 166 -3.28 -8.12 -10.98
CA GLY A 166 -3.37 -8.60 -12.37
C GLY A 166 -4.78 -8.43 -12.96
N ALA A 167 -5.83 -8.70 -12.18
CA ALA A 167 -7.21 -8.48 -12.59
C ALA A 167 -7.51 -6.98 -12.78
N ALA A 168 -7.02 -6.13 -11.88
CA ALA A 168 -7.18 -4.68 -11.99
C ALA A 168 -6.45 -4.11 -13.22
N ASP A 169 -5.21 -4.52 -13.48
CA ASP A 169 -4.46 -4.09 -14.66
C ASP A 169 -5.20 -4.47 -15.95
N LYS A 170 -5.67 -5.70 -16.04
CA LYS A 170 -6.45 -6.16 -17.20
C LYS A 170 -7.73 -5.33 -17.42
N HIS A 171 -8.40 -4.90 -16.35
CA HIS A 171 -9.65 -4.16 -16.44
C HIS A 171 -9.41 -2.66 -16.69
N TYR A 172 -8.46 -2.06 -15.97
CA TYR A 172 -8.29 -0.60 -15.94
C TYR A 172 -7.25 -0.06 -16.91
N SER A 173 -6.47 -0.91 -17.59
CA SER A 173 -5.45 -0.46 -18.56
C SER A 173 -6.02 0.43 -19.66
N ASN A 174 -7.26 0.17 -20.13
CA ASN A 174 -7.95 0.95 -21.12
C ASN A 174 -8.37 2.35 -20.63
N PHE A 175 -8.40 2.57 -19.32
CA PHE A 175 -8.68 3.88 -18.71
C PHE A 175 -7.40 4.69 -18.47
N GLY A 176 -6.23 4.17 -18.87
CA GLY A 176 -4.94 4.78 -18.62
C GLY A 176 -4.43 4.63 -17.18
N TYR A 177 -5.03 3.74 -16.38
CA TYR A 177 -4.56 3.38 -15.05
C TYR A 177 -3.52 2.25 -15.16
N ARG A 178 -2.49 2.30 -14.36
CA ARG A 178 -1.39 1.34 -14.34
C ARG A 178 -1.11 0.83 -12.93
#